data_f02999e8f63b15e9206da738ce8f5a4c
#
_entry.id   f02999e8f63b15e9206da738ce8f5a4c
#
_cell.length_a   1.000
_cell.length_b   1.000
_cell.length_c   1.000
_cell.angle_alpha   90.00
_cell.angle_beta   90.00
_cell.angle_gamma   90.00
#
_symmetry.space_group_name_H-M   'P 1'
#
loop_
_entity.id
_entity.type
_entity.pdbx_description
1 polymer ?
#
loop_
_entity_poly.entity_id
_entity_poly.type
_entity_poly.pdbx_seq_one_letter_code
_entity_poly.pdbx_strand_id
1 'polypeptide(L)'
;MKKKNPKNKDLIGKQKYKVSDSNSEWVLYHNNFSLCSRKVRICLEEYKIDYLPVHIHIIETKDCENLSKDFLKINPKATVPVLLHNNQPIYESHEQIRYLMETFPNKLGESETVDYWNEKGSLVGDD
;
A
#
# COMPACT_ATOMS: atom_id res chain seq x y z
N MET A 1 -31.00 -0.38 10.83
CA MET A 1 -30.41 -0.65 9.55
C MET A 1 -29.12 -1.42 9.66
N LYS A 2 -28.99 -2.40 8.88
CA LYS A 2 -27.81 -3.22 8.94
C LYS A 2 -26.64 -2.53 8.26
N LYS A 3 -25.54 -2.44 8.97
CA LYS A 3 -24.34 -1.90 8.40
C LYS A 3 -23.74 -2.89 7.42
N LYS A 4 -23.50 -2.46 6.22
CA LYS A 4 -22.96 -3.31 5.21
C LYS A 4 -21.44 -3.32 5.29
N ASN A 5 -20.84 -4.48 5.34
CA ASN A 5 -19.40 -4.58 5.26
C ASN A 5 -18.96 -4.19 3.86
N PRO A 6 -17.90 -3.42 3.73
CA PRO A 6 -17.42 -3.09 2.39
C PRO A 6 -16.98 -4.35 1.68
N LYS A 7 -17.39 -4.47 0.44
CA LYS A 7 -16.94 -5.58 -0.36
C LYS A 7 -15.50 -5.35 -0.77
N ASN A 8 -14.77 -6.42 -0.99
CA ASN A 8 -13.37 -6.29 -1.32
C ASN A 8 -13.13 -5.39 -2.51
N LYS A 9 -13.99 -5.45 -3.51
CA LYS A 9 -13.83 -4.63 -4.69
C LYS A 9 -13.99 -3.15 -4.41
N ASP A 10 -14.58 -2.80 -3.28
CA ASP A 10 -14.77 -1.40 -2.91
C ASP A 10 -13.58 -0.83 -2.17
N LEU A 11 -12.58 -1.66 -1.85
CA LEU A 11 -11.43 -1.21 -1.09
C LEU A 11 -10.28 -0.92 -2.04
N ILE A 12 -10.43 0.15 -2.81
CA ILE A 12 -9.42 0.58 -3.75
C ILE A 12 -9.12 2.05 -3.49
N GLY A 13 -7.84 2.39 -3.45
CA GLY A 13 -7.43 3.76 -3.24
C GLY A 13 -7.49 4.15 -1.78
N LYS A 14 -7.38 5.44 -1.54
CA LYS A 14 -7.31 5.97 -0.18
C LYS A 14 -8.68 5.99 0.47
N GLN A 15 -8.74 5.44 1.66
CA GLN A 15 -9.97 5.40 2.44
C GLN A 15 -10.00 6.56 3.43
N LYS A 16 -11.19 6.91 3.87
CA LYS A 16 -11.36 8.04 4.77
C LYS A 16 -11.25 7.68 6.25
N TYR A 17 -11.27 6.40 6.56
CA TYR A 17 -11.17 5.97 7.94
C TYR A 17 -9.72 5.64 8.30
N LYS A 18 -9.45 5.60 9.59
CA LYS A 18 -8.14 5.22 10.09
C LYS A 18 -8.17 3.79 10.55
N VAL A 19 -7.08 3.07 10.31
CA VAL A 19 -6.97 1.67 10.73
C VAL A 19 -5.90 1.47 11.79
N SER A 20 -5.25 2.54 12.21
CA SER A 20 -4.13 2.45 13.14
C SER A 20 -4.01 3.80 13.84
N ASP A 21 -3.16 3.85 14.87
CA ASP A 21 -2.90 5.10 15.58
C ASP A 21 -1.40 5.32 15.69
N SER A 22 -0.66 4.93 14.67
CA SER A 22 0.78 5.11 14.63
C SER A 22 1.14 6.60 14.62
N ASN A 23 2.29 6.91 15.21
CA ASN A 23 2.84 8.26 15.18
C ASN A 23 3.55 8.56 13.89
N SER A 24 3.81 7.55 13.08
CA SER A 24 4.48 7.73 11.79
C SER A 24 3.48 8.26 10.78
N GLU A 25 3.89 9.27 10.03
CA GLU A 25 3.02 9.81 9.00
C GLU A 25 2.77 8.77 7.91
N TRP A 26 3.83 8.05 7.52
CA TRP A 26 3.75 7.05 6.46
C TRP A 26 4.11 5.70 7.02
N VAL A 27 3.27 4.70 6.77
CA VAL A 27 3.52 3.32 7.18
C VAL A 27 3.26 2.43 5.98
N LEU A 28 4.15 1.48 5.72
CA LEU A 28 3.96 0.54 4.62
C LEU A 28 3.99 -0.88 5.15
N TYR A 29 2.87 -1.58 5.00
CA TYR A 29 2.82 -3.01 5.25
C TYR A 29 3.23 -3.71 3.96
N HIS A 30 4.26 -4.53 4.03
CA HIS A 30 4.84 -5.07 2.82
C HIS A 30 5.37 -6.48 3.05
N ASN A 31 5.75 -7.12 1.94
CA ASN A 31 6.44 -8.41 1.99
C ASN A 31 7.57 -8.37 0.97
N ASN A 32 8.73 -8.90 1.35
CA ASN A 32 9.92 -8.83 0.50
C ASN A 32 9.77 -9.55 -0.82
N PHE A 33 8.92 -10.58 -0.87
CA PHE A 33 8.73 -11.35 -2.09
C PHE A 33 7.58 -10.85 -2.95
N SER A 34 6.86 -9.85 -2.47
CA SER A 34 5.74 -9.30 -3.22
C SER A 34 6.25 -8.25 -4.21
N LEU A 35 5.99 -8.47 -5.49
CA LEU A 35 6.39 -7.49 -6.49
C LEU A 35 5.65 -6.18 -6.31
N CYS A 36 4.39 -6.25 -5.93
CA CYS A 36 3.61 -5.04 -5.67
C CYS A 36 4.18 -4.25 -4.51
N SER A 37 4.61 -4.94 -3.44
CA SER A 37 5.23 -4.26 -2.31
C SER A 37 6.53 -3.60 -2.72
N ARG A 38 7.31 -4.30 -3.54
CA ARG A 38 8.63 -3.79 -3.93
C ARG A 38 8.51 -2.52 -4.75
N LYS A 39 7.55 -2.46 -5.66
CA LYS A 39 7.43 -1.26 -6.47
C LYS A 39 6.97 -0.05 -5.65
N VAL A 40 6.14 -0.27 -4.64
CA VAL A 40 5.74 0.83 -3.76
C VAL A 40 6.93 1.28 -2.90
N ARG A 41 7.72 0.32 -2.41
CA ARG A 41 8.92 0.67 -1.65
C ARG A 41 9.89 1.50 -2.48
N ILE A 42 10.10 1.11 -3.72
CA ILE A 42 10.98 1.87 -4.60
C ILE A 42 10.45 3.28 -4.80
N CYS A 43 9.16 3.41 -4.99
CA CYS A 43 8.55 4.71 -5.17
C CYS A 43 8.75 5.60 -3.94
N LEU A 44 8.52 5.03 -2.76
CA LEU A 44 8.73 5.78 -1.52
C LEU A 44 10.19 6.23 -1.38
N GLU A 45 11.12 5.36 -1.76
CA GLU A 45 12.53 5.70 -1.63
C GLU A 45 12.97 6.71 -2.67
N GLU A 46 12.41 6.64 -3.87
CA GLU A 46 12.72 7.65 -4.88
C GLU A 46 12.22 9.03 -4.47
N TYR A 47 11.07 9.09 -3.83
CA TYR A 47 10.56 10.35 -3.30
C TYR A 47 11.27 10.77 -2.02
N LYS A 48 12.13 9.91 -1.46
CA LYS A 48 12.85 10.17 -0.22
C LYS A 48 11.89 10.41 0.94
N ILE A 49 10.84 9.60 0.97
CA ILE A 49 9.85 9.68 2.03
C ILE A 49 10.31 8.81 3.19
N ASP A 50 10.26 9.38 4.39
CA ASP A 50 10.57 8.64 5.59
C ASP A 50 9.32 7.87 6.00
N TYR A 51 9.38 6.54 5.94
CA TYR A 51 8.22 5.72 6.24
C TYR A 51 8.61 4.58 7.17
N LEU A 52 7.63 4.08 7.91
CA LEU A 52 7.82 2.94 8.80
C LEU A 52 7.47 1.66 8.03
N PRO A 53 8.45 0.82 7.73
CA PRO A 53 8.15 -0.46 7.07
C PRO A 53 7.71 -1.49 8.10
N VAL A 54 6.64 -2.21 7.76
CA VAL A 54 6.15 -3.31 8.59
C VAL A 54 6.06 -4.54 7.72
N HIS A 55 6.94 -5.50 7.96
CA HIS A 55 6.98 -6.71 7.15
C HIS A 55 5.86 -7.66 7.58
N ILE A 56 5.13 -8.18 6.61
CA ILE A 56 4.04 -9.11 6.85
C ILE A 56 4.40 -10.43 6.20
N HIS A 57 4.47 -11.48 6.99
CA HIS A 57 4.74 -12.82 6.47
C HIS A 57 3.50 -13.35 5.78
N ILE A 58 3.67 -13.85 4.57
CA ILE A 58 2.54 -14.43 3.86
C ILE A 58 2.74 -15.92 3.73
N ILE A 59 2.89 -16.46 2.55
CA ILE A 59 2.82 -17.92 2.43
C ILE A 59 4.12 -18.66 2.67
N GLU A 60 5.25 -17.99 2.61
CA GLU A 60 6.53 -18.69 2.67
C GLU A 60 6.86 -19.24 4.04
N THR A 61 6.10 -18.88 5.06
CA THR A 61 6.35 -19.36 6.40
C THR A 61 5.08 -19.99 6.95
N LYS A 62 5.19 -20.56 8.13
CA LYS A 62 4.04 -21.13 8.79
C LYS A 62 3.03 -20.08 9.19
N ASP A 63 3.50 -18.87 9.39
CA ASP A 63 2.68 -17.80 9.92
C ASP A 63 2.17 -16.96 8.78
N CYS A 64 0.94 -17.16 8.42
CA CYS A 64 0.32 -16.31 7.41
C CYS A 64 -0.17 -15.06 8.10
N GLU A 65 0.73 -14.12 8.35
CA GLU A 65 0.38 -12.91 9.08
C GLU A 65 -0.69 -12.10 8.38
N ASN A 66 -0.75 -12.21 7.05
CA ASN A 66 -1.78 -11.50 6.31
C ASN A 66 -3.18 -11.97 6.68
N LEU A 67 -3.30 -13.14 7.30
CA LEU A 67 -4.60 -13.65 7.75
C LEU A 67 -4.82 -13.45 9.24
N SER A 68 -3.88 -12.80 9.93
CA SER A 68 -4.05 -12.56 11.36
C SER A 68 -5.17 -11.56 11.61
N LYS A 69 -5.75 -11.64 12.81
CA LYS A 69 -6.81 -10.71 13.17
C LYS A 69 -6.33 -9.28 13.12
N ASP A 70 -5.08 -9.04 13.53
CA ASP A 70 -4.56 -7.70 13.56
C ASP A 70 -4.42 -7.13 12.16
N PHE A 71 -3.88 -7.93 11.23
CA PHE A 71 -3.69 -7.41 9.88
C PHE A 71 -5.02 -7.30 9.14
N LEU A 72 -5.97 -8.19 9.42
CA LEU A 72 -7.28 -8.09 8.77
C LEU A 72 -8.01 -6.80 9.15
N LYS A 73 -7.68 -6.22 10.30
CA LYS A 73 -8.21 -4.91 10.64
C LYS A 73 -7.61 -3.82 9.75
N ILE A 74 -6.38 -4.03 9.31
CA ILE A 74 -5.72 -3.09 8.40
C ILE A 74 -6.27 -3.27 6.99
N ASN A 75 -6.37 -4.52 6.54
CA ASN A 75 -6.83 -4.82 5.19
C ASN A 75 -7.65 -6.09 5.18
N PRO A 76 -8.98 -5.97 5.08
CA PRO A 76 -9.83 -7.17 5.05
C PRO A 76 -9.56 -8.09 3.87
N LYS A 77 -8.92 -7.59 2.82
CA LYS A 77 -8.56 -8.43 1.67
C LYS A 77 -7.33 -9.28 1.95
N ALA A 78 -6.65 -9.04 3.07
CA ALA A 78 -5.50 -9.84 3.49
C ALA A 78 -4.34 -9.79 2.50
N THR A 79 -4.18 -8.68 1.80
CA THR A 79 -3.11 -8.54 0.81
C THR A 79 -2.17 -7.41 1.20
N VAL A 80 -0.95 -7.51 0.68
CA VAL A 80 0.03 -6.43 0.78
C VAL A 80 0.36 -5.98 -0.64
N PRO A 81 0.78 -4.75 -0.83
CA PRO A 81 1.10 -3.73 0.16
C PRO A 81 -0.13 -2.94 0.62
N VAL A 82 -0.03 -2.38 1.82
CA VAL A 82 -0.98 -1.39 2.29
C VAL A 82 -0.17 -0.18 2.72
N LEU A 83 -0.48 0.97 2.16
CA LEU A 83 0.20 2.21 2.51
C LEU A 83 -0.72 3.03 3.38
N LEU A 84 -0.22 3.47 4.52
CA LEU A 84 -0.98 4.37 5.38
C LEU A 84 -0.39 5.77 5.29
N HIS A 85 -1.25 6.74 5.14
CA HIS A 85 -0.87 8.14 5.26
C HIS A 85 -1.72 8.74 6.38
N ASN A 86 -1.06 9.11 7.46
CA ASN A 86 -1.73 9.58 8.68
C ASN A 86 -2.78 8.56 9.13
N ASN A 87 -2.39 7.28 9.07
CA ASN A 87 -3.19 6.13 9.52
C ASN A 87 -4.40 5.83 8.66
N GLN A 88 -4.57 6.52 7.54
CA GLN A 88 -5.64 6.21 6.59
C GLN A 88 -5.08 5.32 5.50
N PRO A 89 -5.70 4.16 5.25
CA PRO A 89 -5.11 3.20 4.33
C PRO A 89 -5.39 3.53 2.88
N ILE A 90 -4.40 3.21 2.04
CA ILE A 90 -4.51 3.29 0.60
C ILE A 90 -4.30 1.88 0.09
N TYR A 91 -5.31 1.33 -0.58
CA TYR A 91 -5.26 -0.04 -1.04
C TYR A 91 -4.95 -0.10 -2.52
N GLU A 92 -4.30 -1.17 -2.94
CA GLU A 92 -3.85 -1.45 -4.30
C GLU A 92 -2.61 -0.64 -4.65
N SER A 93 -1.58 -1.36 -5.09
CA SER A 93 -0.27 -0.73 -5.29
C SER A 93 -0.30 0.39 -6.32
N HIS A 94 -1.07 0.23 -7.40
CA HIS A 94 -1.12 1.28 -8.41
C HIS A 94 -1.78 2.55 -7.88
N GLU A 95 -2.74 2.40 -6.96
CA GLU A 95 -3.36 3.57 -6.35
C GLU A 95 -2.43 4.21 -5.33
N GLN A 96 -1.63 3.41 -4.67
CA GLN A 96 -0.64 3.94 -3.73
C GLN A 96 0.38 4.79 -4.45
N ILE A 97 0.87 4.29 -5.59
CA ILE A 97 1.83 5.04 -6.38
C ILE A 97 1.20 6.31 -6.94
N ARG A 98 -0.03 6.20 -7.43
CA ARG A 98 -0.74 7.38 -7.91
C ARG A 98 -0.89 8.42 -6.81
N TYR A 99 -1.23 7.99 -5.60
CA TYR A 99 -1.38 8.92 -4.48
C TYR A 99 -0.07 9.65 -4.19
N LEU A 100 1.05 8.90 -4.23
CA LEU A 100 2.35 9.52 -4.01
C LEU A 100 2.68 10.52 -5.12
N MET A 101 2.38 10.18 -6.36
CA MET A 101 2.62 11.09 -7.46
C MET A 101 1.83 12.38 -7.31
N GLU A 102 0.59 12.28 -6.88
CA GLU A 102 -0.25 13.46 -6.70
C GLU A 102 0.16 14.27 -5.48
N THR A 103 0.65 13.59 -4.45
CA THR A 103 1.07 14.28 -3.23
C THR A 103 2.41 15.00 -3.43
N PHE A 104 3.29 14.43 -4.24
CA PHE A 104 4.63 14.97 -4.46
C PHE A 104 4.91 15.15 -5.95
N PRO A 105 4.14 16.01 -6.62
CA PRO A 105 4.21 16.06 -8.10
C PRO A 105 5.57 16.46 -8.65
N ASN A 106 6.40 17.15 -7.88
CA ASN A 106 7.68 17.64 -8.37
C ASN A 106 8.88 16.86 -7.87
N LYS A 107 8.65 15.81 -7.09
CA LYS A 107 9.76 15.12 -6.45
C LYS A 107 10.58 14.28 -7.42
N LEU A 108 9.92 13.57 -8.31
CA LEU A 108 10.62 12.75 -9.29
C LEU A 108 11.09 13.56 -10.49
N GLY A 109 10.56 14.74 -10.68
CA GLY A 109 11.04 15.65 -11.69
C GLY A 109 10.64 15.35 -13.11
N GLU A 110 10.38 14.12 -13.43
CA GLU A 110 10.12 13.70 -14.80
C GLU A 110 8.80 12.95 -14.85
N SER A 111 7.82 13.49 -15.54
CA SER A 111 6.54 12.81 -15.67
C SER A 111 6.68 11.50 -16.46
N GLU A 112 7.62 11.47 -17.42
CA GLU A 112 7.87 10.24 -18.16
C GLU A 112 8.30 9.10 -17.24
N THR A 113 9.20 9.41 -16.31
CA THR A 113 9.68 8.41 -15.38
C THR A 113 8.53 7.88 -14.53
N VAL A 114 7.68 8.77 -14.07
CA VAL A 114 6.55 8.40 -13.24
C VAL A 114 5.59 7.51 -14.03
N ASP A 115 5.28 7.89 -15.25
CA ASP A 115 4.39 7.09 -16.10
C ASP A 115 4.99 5.71 -16.36
N TYR A 116 6.29 5.66 -16.59
CA TYR A 116 6.97 4.39 -16.82
C TYR A 116 6.80 3.47 -15.61
N TRP A 117 7.05 3.98 -14.42
CA TRP A 117 6.91 3.19 -13.20
C TRP A 117 5.50 2.66 -13.03
N ASN A 118 4.53 3.52 -13.26
CA ASN A 118 3.13 3.15 -13.08
C ASN A 118 2.72 2.08 -14.07
N GLU A 119 3.11 2.26 -15.32
CA GLU A 119 2.79 1.29 -16.36
C GLU A 119 3.44 -0.05 -16.10
N LYS A 120 4.74 -0.06 -15.80
CA LYS A 120 5.44 -1.30 -15.52
C LYS A 120 4.88 -1.99 -14.30
N GLY A 121 4.53 -1.22 -13.30
CA GLY A 121 3.94 -1.76 -12.10
C GLY A 121 2.63 -2.46 -12.37
N SER A 122 1.80 -1.87 -13.19
CA SER A 122 0.52 -2.48 -13.53
C SER A 122 0.70 -3.79 -14.28
N LEU A 123 1.68 -3.84 -15.18
CA LEU A 123 1.93 -5.05 -15.94
C LEU A 123 2.46 -6.19 -15.08
N VAL A 124 3.23 -5.86 -14.06
CA VAL A 124 3.92 -6.88 -13.29
C VAL A 124 3.18 -7.23 -12.02
N GLY A 125 2.59 -6.28 -11.37
CA GLY A 125 2.13 -6.46 -10.02
C GLY A 125 0.65 -6.48 -9.81
N ASP A 126 -0.09 -6.55 -10.86
CA ASP A 126 -1.54 -6.54 -10.73
C ASP A 126 -2.07 -7.94 -10.56
N ASP A 127 -1.87 -8.50 -9.47
CA ASP A 127 -2.41 -9.84 -9.27
C ASP A 127 -3.63 -9.87 -8.37
#